data_3966fe82dd547ab05aaf339e9b074063
#
_entry.id   3966fe82dd547ab05aaf339e9b074063
#
_cell.length_a   1.000
_cell.length_b   1.000
_cell.length_c   1.000
_cell.angle_alpha   90.00
_cell.angle_beta   90.00
_cell.angle_gamma   90.00
#
_symmetry.space_group_name_H-M   'P 1'
#
loop_
_entity.id
_entity.type
_entity.pdbx_description
1 polymer ?
#
loop_
_entity_poly.entity_id
_entity_poly.type
_entity_poly.pdbx_seq_one_letter_code
_entity_poly.pdbx_strand_id
1 'polypeptide(L)'
;MKTIKQRISYAVMGLITMGFTACTQNEDMAPTLKGQEINATFSVGGMQTRVNTLGDGKNWEDKDKLKVSIFTDSDPGSTTVLSFNGETWSRSGSFRWLNGYEQHTILAVYPSDTDFGKNNLQYDLQTDQSSEGNLKNADLITGYWYDAPRFDLSIPMKHRMSLVTIVYHVGTADYPNMDISEPQVYSKHNSVDFSRDDRQGQFVMSTPTANPAWVQACKHDDGMFSAIVIPGSYKTGEIFLKFKIGDKNFHAKMRSNTEFQEGHRYTYKLDVGKDKVKLTQISVDDLKGWDSNNEEDLK
;
A
#
# COMPACT_ATOMS: atom_id res chain seq x y z
N MET A 1 20.88 64.50 -66.66
CA MET A 1 19.67 65.10 -67.24
C MET A 1 18.53 65.08 -66.24
N LYS A 2 18.03 66.29 -65.89
CA LYS A 2 16.71 66.64 -65.31
C LYS A 2 16.38 66.04 -63.91
N THR A 3 16.32 66.86 -62.95
CA THR A 3 15.61 68.03 -62.36
C THR A 3 14.68 67.56 -61.27
N ILE A 4 14.98 67.95 -60.05
CA ILE A 4 14.34 68.89 -59.10
C ILE A 4 12.80 68.79 -59.08
N LYS A 5 12.27 68.55 -57.85
CA LYS A 5 11.43 69.58 -57.20
C LYS A 5 11.19 69.22 -55.70
N GLN A 6 11.66 70.17 -54.88
CA GLN A 6 11.20 70.42 -53.51
C GLN A 6 9.70 70.65 -53.48
N ARG A 7 9.04 70.22 -52.39
CA ARG A 7 8.00 71.07 -51.76
C ARG A 7 7.99 70.81 -50.23
N ILE A 8 8.23 71.89 -49.57
CA ILE A 8 8.06 72.15 -48.16
C ILE A 8 6.56 72.23 -47.85
N SER A 9 6.07 71.71 -46.77
CA SER A 9 4.87 72.23 -46.07
C SER A 9 4.81 71.79 -44.66
N TYR A 10 5.05 72.73 -43.80
CA TYR A 10 4.41 73.16 -42.52
C TYR A 10 4.05 72.17 -41.43
N ALA A 11 4.62 72.50 -40.29
CA ALA A 11 4.36 72.05 -38.93
C ALA A 11 2.86 72.22 -38.55
N VAL A 12 2.34 71.23 -37.91
CA VAL A 12 1.27 71.35 -36.91
C VAL A 12 1.74 70.73 -35.61
N MET A 13 1.91 71.64 -34.69
CA MET A 13 2.29 71.35 -33.30
C MET A 13 1.04 70.88 -32.56
N GLY A 14 0.85 69.57 -32.43
CA GLY A 14 -0.22 68.99 -31.66
C GLY A 14 0.33 68.53 -30.32
N LEU A 15 -0.06 69.24 -29.26
CA LEU A 15 0.20 68.91 -27.88
C LEU A 15 -0.55 67.60 -27.54
N ILE A 16 0.14 66.48 -27.51
CA ILE A 16 -0.43 65.22 -27.04
C ILE A 16 -0.09 65.14 -25.56
N THR A 17 -1.07 65.36 -24.71
CA THR A 17 -1.07 65.01 -23.29
C THR A 17 -0.76 63.53 -23.12
N MET A 18 0.39 63.20 -22.59
CA MET A 18 0.75 61.86 -22.12
C MET A 18 -0.17 61.53 -20.96
N GLY A 19 -1.28 60.82 -21.26
CA GLY A 19 -1.96 60.06 -20.27
C GLY A 19 -1.04 58.90 -19.83
N PHE A 20 -0.49 58.96 -18.66
CA PHE A 20 0.11 57.80 -18.00
C PHE A 20 -1.03 56.79 -17.73
N THR A 21 -1.29 55.91 -18.65
CA THR A 21 -1.94 54.69 -18.31
C THR A 21 -0.93 53.89 -17.49
N ALA A 22 -1.10 53.92 -16.19
CA ALA A 22 -0.50 52.91 -15.32
C ALA A 22 -1.01 51.54 -15.81
N CYS A 23 -0.20 50.88 -16.64
CA CYS A 23 -0.33 49.43 -16.75
C CYS A 23 -0.08 48.91 -15.32
N THR A 24 -1.15 48.61 -14.64
CA THR A 24 -1.05 47.59 -13.57
C THR A 24 -0.51 46.37 -14.26
N GLN A 25 0.78 46.11 -14.12
CA GLN A 25 1.33 44.80 -14.34
C GLN A 25 0.53 43.93 -13.37
N ASN A 26 -0.46 43.20 -13.89
CA ASN A 26 -0.79 41.94 -13.32
C ASN A 26 0.51 41.15 -13.40
N GLU A 27 1.26 41.14 -12.31
CA GLU A 27 2.22 40.06 -12.11
C GLU A 27 1.41 38.80 -12.39
N ASP A 28 1.78 38.06 -13.40
CA ASP A 28 1.29 36.70 -13.64
C ASP A 28 1.67 35.90 -12.37
N MET A 29 0.81 35.99 -11.35
CA MET A 29 0.93 35.13 -10.21
C MET A 29 0.74 33.73 -10.76
N ALA A 30 1.80 32.94 -10.69
CA ALA A 30 1.73 31.53 -11.02
C ALA A 30 0.45 30.97 -10.39
N PRO A 31 -0.37 30.21 -11.13
CA PRO A 31 -1.67 29.76 -10.65
C PRO A 31 -1.47 29.06 -9.31
N THR A 32 -2.02 29.65 -8.26
CA THR A 32 -1.93 29.06 -6.93
C THR A 32 -2.65 27.72 -6.94
N LEU A 33 -2.04 26.68 -6.40
CA LEU A 33 -2.63 25.36 -6.31
C LEU A 33 -3.76 25.29 -5.26
N LYS A 34 -3.95 26.34 -4.45
CA LYS A 34 -5.01 26.40 -3.42
C LYS A 34 -6.38 26.06 -4.02
N GLY A 35 -7.04 25.06 -3.43
CA GLY A 35 -8.37 24.61 -3.84
C GLY A 35 -8.41 23.78 -5.14
N GLN A 36 -7.28 23.64 -5.83
CA GLN A 36 -7.19 22.75 -6.98
C GLN A 36 -7.25 21.29 -6.53
N GLU A 37 -7.82 20.47 -7.40
CA GLU A 37 -7.89 19.03 -7.17
C GLU A 37 -6.51 18.38 -7.26
N ILE A 38 -6.26 17.44 -6.34
CA ILE A 38 -5.02 16.69 -6.32
C ILE A 38 -5.18 15.45 -7.19
N ASN A 39 -4.38 15.38 -8.25
CA ASN A 39 -4.21 14.17 -9.02
C ASN A 39 -2.99 13.43 -8.49
N ALA A 40 -3.25 12.37 -7.73
CA ALA A 40 -2.20 11.55 -7.16
C ALA A 40 -2.22 10.15 -7.75
N THR A 41 -1.03 9.60 -7.94
CA THR A 41 -0.83 8.18 -8.19
C THR A 41 -0.37 7.51 -6.90
N PHE A 42 -0.87 6.31 -6.65
CA PHE A 42 -0.50 5.51 -5.48
C PHE A 42 0.20 4.26 -5.99
N SER A 43 1.50 4.13 -5.69
CA SER A 43 2.31 3.03 -6.21
C SER A 43 2.78 2.13 -5.07
N VAL A 44 2.54 0.83 -5.21
CA VAL A 44 3.10 -0.18 -4.31
C VAL A 44 4.39 -0.71 -4.94
N GLY A 45 5.53 -0.60 -4.26
CA GLY A 45 6.81 -1.07 -4.78
C GLY A 45 7.48 -0.23 -5.89
N GLY A 46 7.08 1.04 -6.11
CA GLY A 46 7.82 2.02 -6.93
C GLY A 46 7.45 2.10 -8.42
N MET A 47 6.52 1.29 -8.93
CA MET A 47 5.87 1.48 -10.23
C MET A 47 4.35 1.56 -10.05
N GLN A 48 3.66 2.26 -10.97
CA GLN A 48 2.19 2.36 -10.96
C GLN A 48 1.59 0.99 -11.20
N THR A 49 1.01 0.39 -10.15
CA THR A 49 0.44 -0.93 -10.36
C THR A 49 -0.48 -1.38 -9.21
N ARG A 50 -1.30 -2.38 -9.41
CA ARG A 50 -2.46 -2.88 -8.66
C ARG A 50 -2.06 -3.68 -7.41
N VAL A 51 -2.90 -3.70 -6.37
CA VAL A 51 -2.70 -4.60 -5.23
C VAL A 51 -3.31 -5.97 -5.54
N ASN A 52 -2.48 -6.89 -5.93
CA ASN A 52 -2.82 -8.29 -5.99
C ASN A 52 -2.07 -9.02 -4.88
N THR A 53 -2.69 -9.17 -3.71
CA THR A 53 -2.08 -9.79 -2.53
C THR A 53 -1.62 -11.23 -2.79
N LEU A 54 -2.24 -11.92 -3.72
CA LEU A 54 -1.89 -13.29 -4.12
C LEU A 54 -0.94 -13.34 -5.31
N GLY A 55 -0.90 -12.29 -6.12
CA GLY A 55 -0.01 -12.15 -7.28
C GLY A 55 1.32 -11.48 -6.93
N ASP A 56 1.64 -10.44 -7.68
CA ASP A 56 2.89 -9.69 -7.54
C ASP A 56 2.88 -8.62 -6.44
N GLY A 57 1.76 -8.42 -5.76
CA GLY A 57 1.59 -7.43 -4.68
C GLY A 57 1.71 -5.97 -5.11
N LYS A 58 1.87 -5.71 -6.42
CA LYS A 58 2.17 -4.37 -6.95
C LYS A 58 0.96 -3.64 -7.52
N ASN A 59 -0.13 -4.35 -7.76
CA ASN A 59 -1.20 -3.87 -8.63
C ASN A 59 -2.52 -3.63 -7.89
N TRP A 60 -3.09 -2.41 -8.00
CA TRP A 60 -4.45 -2.13 -7.58
C TRP A 60 -5.46 -2.85 -8.48
N GLU A 61 -6.51 -3.38 -7.89
CA GLU A 61 -7.60 -4.02 -8.62
C GLU A 61 -8.82 -3.10 -8.71
N ASP A 62 -9.67 -3.34 -9.71
CA ASP A 62 -10.96 -2.63 -9.82
C ASP A 62 -11.74 -2.75 -8.50
N LYS A 63 -12.28 -1.60 -8.05
CA LYS A 63 -13.00 -1.41 -6.78
C LYS A 63 -12.15 -1.35 -5.51
N ASP A 64 -10.83 -1.43 -5.60
CA ASP A 64 -9.98 -1.12 -4.45
C ASP A 64 -10.26 0.29 -3.94
N LYS A 65 -10.21 0.46 -2.62
CA LYS A 65 -10.49 1.74 -1.98
C LYS A 65 -9.40 2.14 -1.02
N LEU A 66 -8.97 3.39 -1.14
CA LEU A 66 -8.04 4.03 -0.21
C LEU A 66 -8.77 5.07 0.63
N LYS A 67 -8.52 5.10 1.93
CA LYS A 67 -8.84 6.26 2.76
C LYS A 67 -7.63 7.19 2.72
N VAL A 68 -7.84 8.45 2.32
CA VAL A 68 -6.78 9.45 2.18
C VAL A 68 -7.11 10.65 3.02
N SER A 69 -6.16 11.11 3.83
CA SER A 69 -6.26 12.33 4.64
C SER A 69 -5.21 13.32 4.18
N ILE A 70 -5.59 14.59 4.05
CA ILE A 70 -4.70 15.72 3.76
C ILE A 70 -4.84 16.78 4.83
N PHE A 71 -3.75 17.32 5.32
CA PHE A 71 -3.73 18.40 6.32
C PHE A 71 -2.41 19.18 6.25
N THR A 72 -2.38 20.35 6.89
CA THR A 72 -1.16 21.14 7.17
C THR A 72 -1.03 21.37 8.68
N ASP A 73 0.00 22.07 9.11
CA ASP A 73 0.14 22.46 10.52
C ASP A 73 -0.95 23.46 10.93
N SER A 74 -1.39 24.32 9.99
CA SER A 74 -2.39 25.37 10.25
C SER A 74 -3.84 24.92 9.93
N ASP A 75 -4.05 23.89 9.11
CA ASP A 75 -5.37 23.43 8.64
C ASP A 75 -5.56 21.94 8.96
N PRO A 76 -6.60 21.57 9.73
CA PRO A 76 -6.91 20.16 10.01
C PRO A 76 -7.23 19.34 8.76
N GLY A 77 -7.55 19.99 7.66
CA GLY A 77 -7.77 19.37 6.36
C GLY A 77 -9.04 18.50 6.26
N SER A 78 -8.94 17.47 5.43
CA SER A 78 -10.07 16.58 5.16
C SER A 78 -9.62 15.15 4.95
N THR A 79 -10.55 14.23 5.15
CA THR A 79 -10.38 12.81 4.82
C THR A 79 -11.42 12.41 3.77
N THR A 80 -11.00 11.66 2.78
CA THR A 80 -11.87 11.16 1.70
C THR A 80 -11.54 9.72 1.36
N VAL A 81 -12.46 9.04 0.68
CA VAL A 81 -12.23 7.71 0.12
C VAL A 81 -12.06 7.84 -1.40
N LEU A 82 -10.98 7.28 -1.89
CA LEU A 82 -10.71 7.12 -3.31
C LEU A 82 -11.06 5.69 -3.71
N SER A 83 -11.68 5.52 -4.87
CA SER A 83 -12.02 4.22 -5.45
C SER A 83 -11.31 4.06 -6.79
N PHE A 84 -10.65 2.94 -6.99
CA PHE A 84 -9.97 2.61 -8.23
C PHE A 84 -10.94 1.94 -9.22
N ASN A 85 -10.92 2.36 -10.48
CA ASN A 85 -11.79 1.82 -11.54
C ASN A 85 -11.04 0.96 -12.56
N GLY A 86 -9.85 0.48 -12.19
CA GLY A 86 -8.96 -0.26 -13.10
C GLY A 86 -7.94 0.62 -13.83
N GLU A 87 -8.15 1.93 -13.91
CA GLU A 87 -7.26 2.89 -14.60
C GLU A 87 -6.93 4.09 -13.73
N THR A 88 -7.93 4.69 -13.10
CA THR A 88 -7.80 5.94 -12.35
C THR A 88 -8.51 5.87 -11.00
N TRP A 89 -8.12 6.76 -10.10
CA TRP A 89 -8.77 6.94 -8.81
C TRP A 89 -9.90 7.96 -8.92
N SER A 90 -11.12 7.54 -8.65
CA SER A 90 -12.28 8.41 -8.46
C SER A 90 -12.49 8.68 -6.97
N ARG A 91 -13.10 9.82 -6.64
CA ARG A 91 -13.27 10.25 -5.24
C ARG A 91 -14.75 10.41 -4.87
N SER A 92 -15.05 10.12 -3.62
CA SER A 92 -16.36 10.35 -3.04
C SER A 92 -16.48 11.70 -2.33
N GLY A 93 -15.36 12.45 -2.18
CA GLY A 93 -15.29 13.71 -1.43
C GLY A 93 -14.21 14.65 -1.94
N SER A 94 -13.88 15.67 -1.15
CA SER A 94 -12.87 16.66 -1.51
C SER A 94 -11.46 16.13 -1.26
N PHE A 95 -10.62 16.15 -2.28
CA PHE A 95 -9.18 15.93 -2.19
C PHE A 95 -8.48 17.06 -2.95
N ARG A 96 -8.21 18.16 -2.23
CA ARG A 96 -7.75 19.43 -2.78
C ARG A 96 -6.63 20.01 -1.95
N TRP A 97 -5.74 20.76 -2.57
CA TRP A 97 -4.73 21.53 -1.87
C TRP A 97 -5.37 22.58 -0.96
N LEU A 98 -5.00 22.60 0.32
CA LEU A 98 -5.59 23.48 1.32
C LEU A 98 -5.10 24.92 1.15
N ASN A 99 -3.84 25.10 0.77
CA ASN A 99 -3.22 26.37 0.40
C ASN A 99 -2.14 26.15 -0.67
N GLY A 100 -1.45 27.21 -1.12
CA GLY A 100 -0.49 27.14 -2.20
C GLY A 100 0.99 27.16 -1.78
N TYR A 101 1.28 27.18 -0.49
CA TYR A 101 2.63 27.46 0.01
C TYR A 101 3.09 26.58 1.19
N GLU A 102 2.20 26.15 2.07
CA GLU A 102 2.58 25.31 3.22
C GLU A 102 2.90 23.89 2.77
N GLN A 103 3.72 23.23 3.55
CA GLN A 103 3.88 21.78 3.42
C GLN A 103 2.60 21.06 3.84
N HIS A 104 2.16 20.15 3.01
CA HIS A 104 1.00 19.31 3.27
C HIS A 104 1.45 17.91 3.63
N THR A 105 0.79 17.33 4.61
CA THR A 105 0.89 15.90 4.88
C THR A 105 -0.27 15.20 4.19
N ILE A 106 0.03 14.17 3.42
CA ILE A 106 -0.97 13.26 2.87
C ILE A 106 -0.69 11.85 3.40
N LEU A 107 -1.71 11.28 4.03
CA LEU A 107 -1.71 9.91 4.52
C LEU A 107 -2.68 9.10 3.68
N ALA A 108 -2.26 7.92 3.21
CA ALA A 108 -3.12 7.00 2.48
C ALA A 108 -3.09 5.63 3.14
N VAL A 109 -4.24 5.00 3.31
CA VAL A 109 -4.38 3.71 4.00
C VAL A 109 -5.33 2.78 3.24
N TYR A 110 -4.91 1.54 3.06
CA TYR A 110 -5.70 0.42 2.57
C TYR A 110 -5.71 -0.70 3.62
N PRO A 111 -6.83 -1.36 3.84
CA PRO A 111 -8.16 -1.10 3.29
C PRO A 111 -8.78 0.19 3.84
N SER A 112 -9.75 0.75 3.12
CA SER A 112 -10.31 2.09 3.39
C SER A 112 -11.17 2.19 4.65
N ASP A 113 -11.55 1.08 5.25
CA ASP A 113 -12.27 0.98 6.53
C ASP A 113 -11.35 1.02 7.74
N THR A 114 -10.04 0.89 7.54
CA THR A 114 -9.04 1.06 8.60
C THR A 114 -9.17 2.43 9.24
N ASP A 115 -9.25 2.48 10.57
CA ASP A 115 -9.28 3.74 11.29
C ASP A 115 -7.87 4.28 11.54
N PHE A 116 -7.66 5.57 11.26
CA PHE A 116 -6.40 6.23 11.51
C PHE A 116 -6.59 7.73 11.78
N GLY A 117 -5.75 8.27 12.65
CA GLY A 117 -5.63 9.69 12.92
C GLY A 117 -4.42 10.32 12.24
N LYS A 118 -4.18 11.60 12.48
CA LYS A 118 -3.02 12.32 11.93
C LYS A 118 -1.68 11.75 12.40
N ASN A 119 -1.64 11.21 13.61
CA ASN A 119 -0.39 10.77 14.26
C ASN A 119 -0.32 9.27 14.54
N ASN A 120 -1.42 8.57 14.45
CA ASN A 120 -1.52 7.17 14.83
C ASN A 120 -2.45 6.39 13.91
N LEU A 121 -2.18 5.11 13.81
CA LEU A 121 -3.04 4.12 13.17
C LEU A 121 -3.01 2.89 14.05
N GLN A 122 -4.18 2.35 14.36
CA GLN A 122 -4.33 1.04 14.99
C GLN A 122 -4.80 0.05 13.95
N TYR A 123 -4.18 -1.12 13.94
CA TYR A 123 -4.56 -2.23 13.08
C TYR A 123 -4.90 -3.44 13.91
N ASP A 124 -6.11 -3.96 13.71
CA ASP A 124 -6.59 -5.21 14.28
C ASP A 124 -6.60 -6.30 13.20
N LEU A 125 -5.91 -7.40 13.47
CA LEU A 125 -5.75 -8.48 12.51
C LEU A 125 -7.09 -9.19 12.27
N GLN A 126 -7.54 -9.20 11.03
CA GLN A 126 -8.68 -10.00 10.63
C GLN A 126 -8.31 -11.50 10.73
N THR A 127 -8.98 -12.23 11.64
CA THR A 127 -8.66 -13.64 11.88
C THR A 127 -9.37 -14.61 10.94
N ASP A 128 -10.48 -14.21 10.34
CA ASP A 128 -11.10 -14.96 9.25
C ASP A 128 -10.61 -14.42 7.90
N GLN A 129 -9.64 -15.10 7.33
CA GLN A 129 -9.09 -14.83 6.00
C GLN A 129 -9.39 -15.97 5.02
N SER A 130 -10.46 -16.73 5.25
CA SER A 130 -10.81 -17.93 4.48
C SER A 130 -11.23 -17.68 3.02
N SER A 131 -11.47 -16.42 2.65
CA SER A 131 -11.75 -15.99 1.28
C SER A 131 -10.68 -15.01 0.78
N GLU A 132 -10.52 -14.91 -0.56
CA GLU A 132 -9.60 -13.95 -1.18
C GLU A 132 -9.92 -12.50 -0.77
N GLY A 133 -11.20 -12.14 -0.68
CA GLY A 133 -11.61 -10.81 -0.24
C GLY A 133 -11.20 -10.52 1.21
N ASN A 134 -11.36 -11.49 2.10
CA ASN A 134 -10.94 -11.35 3.49
C ASN A 134 -9.41 -11.29 3.64
N LEU A 135 -8.70 -12.12 2.86
CA LEU A 135 -7.23 -12.08 2.82
C LEU A 135 -6.71 -10.72 2.35
N LYS A 136 -7.30 -10.15 1.29
CA LYS A 136 -6.97 -8.80 0.81
C LYS A 136 -7.24 -7.73 1.85
N ASN A 137 -8.38 -7.79 2.53
CA ASN A 137 -8.73 -6.83 3.57
C ASN A 137 -7.83 -6.92 4.82
N ALA A 138 -7.15 -8.04 5.01
CA ALA A 138 -6.15 -8.18 6.06
C ALA A 138 -4.78 -7.59 5.68
N ASP A 139 -4.58 -7.13 4.45
CA ASP A 139 -3.31 -6.57 4.00
C ASP A 139 -3.28 -5.05 4.23
N LEU A 140 -2.76 -4.64 5.38
CA LEU A 140 -2.59 -3.21 5.67
C LEU A 140 -1.49 -2.62 4.79
N ILE A 141 -1.85 -1.59 3.99
CA ILE A 141 -0.91 -0.86 3.14
C ILE A 141 -1.02 0.62 3.46
N THR A 142 0.11 1.28 3.69
CA THR A 142 0.14 2.69 4.05
C THR A 142 1.03 3.50 3.13
N GLY A 143 0.59 4.74 2.84
CA GLY A 143 1.37 5.73 2.11
C GLY A 143 1.51 7.01 2.90
N TYR A 144 2.63 7.68 2.70
CA TYR A 144 2.96 8.95 3.33
C TYR A 144 3.59 9.89 2.30
N TRP A 145 3.17 11.13 2.30
CA TRP A 145 3.79 12.20 1.54
C TRP A 145 3.78 13.50 2.36
N TYR A 146 4.88 14.26 2.30
CA TYR A 146 5.04 15.54 2.99
C TYR A 146 5.90 16.47 2.19
N ASP A 147 5.31 17.52 1.62
CA ASP A 147 6.01 18.56 0.85
C ASP A 147 5.06 19.73 0.54
N ALA A 148 5.58 20.77 -0.17
CA ALA A 148 4.78 21.84 -0.75
C ALA A 148 3.90 21.33 -1.92
N PRO A 149 2.74 21.96 -2.18
CA PRO A 149 1.84 21.58 -3.27
C PRO A 149 2.55 21.51 -4.64
N ARG A 150 2.19 20.48 -5.44
CA ARG A 150 2.69 20.31 -6.80
C ARG A 150 1.66 19.63 -7.71
N PHE A 151 1.84 19.72 -9.02
CA PHE A 151 0.88 19.19 -9.98
C PHE A 151 0.92 17.66 -10.10
N ASP A 152 2.11 17.09 -10.16
CA ASP A 152 2.30 15.65 -10.30
C ASP A 152 2.69 15.04 -8.96
N LEU A 153 1.80 14.27 -8.39
CA LEU A 153 1.97 13.64 -7.10
C LEU A 153 2.01 12.13 -7.21
N SER A 154 3.10 11.54 -6.76
CA SER A 154 3.22 10.09 -6.58
C SER A 154 3.43 9.78 -5.09
N ILE A 155 2.57 8.93 -4.54
CA ILE A 155 2.60 8.52 -3.14
C ILE A 155 3.03 7.06 -3.10
N PRO A 156 4.24 6.76 -2.61
CA PRO A 156 4.67 5.38 -2.43
C PRO A 156 3.87 4.73 -1.30
N MET A 157 3.36 3.53 -1.57
CA MET A 157 2.62 2.71 -0.62
C MET A 157 3.47 1.50 -0.20
N LYS A 158 3.33 1.07 1.05
CA LYS A 158 4.08 -0.05 1.62
C LYS A 158 3.15 -1.03 2.32
N HIS A 159 3.33 -2.33 2.05
CA HIS A 159 2.73 -3.39 2.86
C HIS A 159 3.31 -3.34 4.28
N ARG A 160 2.44 -3.46 5.27
CA ARG A 160 2.80 -3.35 6.69
C ARG A 160 2.74 -4.69 7.42
N MET A 161 2.16 -5.68 6.78
CA MET A 161 2.00 -7.03 7.34
C MET A 161 2.97 -7.99 6.66
N SER A 162 3.01 -9.24 7.16
CA SER A 162 3.74 -10.35 6.54
C SER A 162 2.76 -11.30 5.89
N LEU A 163 3.03 -11.72 4.66
CA LEU A 163 2.26 -12.76 3.99
C LEU A 163 2.93 -14.12 4.18
N VAL A 164 2.18 -15.08 4.66
CA VAL A 164 2.60 -16.49 4.76
C VAL A 164 1.89 -17.29 3.69
N THR A 165 2.66 -17.97 2.85
CA THR A 165 2.15 -18.89 1.82
C THR A 165 2.65 -20.29 2.13
N ILE A 166 1.75 -21.26 2.12
CA ILE A 166 2.05 -22.66 2.38
C ILE A 166 1.70 -23.46 1.13
N VAL A 167 2.70 -24.01 0.48
CA VAL A 167 2.54 -25.02 -0.56
C VAL A 167 2.50 -26.38 0.11
N TYR A 168 1.42 -27.12 -0.01
CA TYR A 168 1.29 -28.39 0.67
C TYR A 168 1.20 -29.57 -0.28
N HIS A 169 1.73 -30.69 0.17
CA HIS A 169 1.61 -31.98 -0.45
C HIS A 169 1.14 -33.00 0.58
N VAL A 170 -0.03 -33.58 0.33
CA VAL A 170 -0.56 -34.69 1.10
C VAL A 170 -0.44 -35.93 0.23
N GLY A 171 0.50 -36.80 0.56
CA GLY A 171 0.71 -37.95 -0.28
C GLY A 171 1.57 -39.03 0.35
N THR A 172 0.91 -40.14 0.63
CA THR A 172 1.52 -41.48 0.64
C THR A 172 0.58 -42.39 -0.13
N ALA A 173 1.07 -43.57 -0.50
CA ALA A 173 0.20 -44.61 -1.09
C ALA A 173 -1.04 -44.91 -0.22
N ASP A 174 -0.99 -44.59 1.07
CA ASP A 174 -2.08 -44.83 2.04
C ASP A 174 -3.11 -43.67 2.10
N TYR A 175 -2.82 -42.50 1.47
CA TYR A 175 -3.68 -41.30 1.46
C TYR A 175 -3.73 -40.67 0.05
N PRO A 176 -4.16 -41.40 -0.99
CA PRO A 176 -3.95 -40.99 -2.36
C PRO A 176 -4.80 -39.79 -2.81
N ASN A 177 -5.80 -39.34 -2.06
CA ASN A 177 -6.74 -38.29 -2.44
C ASN A 177 -7.19 -37.44 -1.25
N MET A 178 -6.35 -37.24 -0.25
CA MET A 178 -6.71 -36.42 0.89
C MET A 178 -6.25 -34.98 0.71
N ASP A 179 -7.09 -34.07 1.12
CA ASP A 179 -6.85 -32.66 1.05
C ASP A 179 -6.86 -32.01 2.43
N ILE A 180 -6.19 -30.88 2.56
CA ILE A 180 -6.19 -30.07 3.79
C ILE A 180 -7.51 -29.28 3.86
N SER A 181 -8.13 -29.32 5.04
CA SER A 181 -9.28 -28.48 5.38
C SER A 181 -8.99 -27.66 6.63
N GLU A 182 -9.71 -26.55 6.80
CA GLU A 182 -9.60 -25.62 7.93
C GLU A 182 -8.15 -25.21 8.26
N PRO A 183 -7.31 -24.78 7.26
CA PRO A 183 -5.95 -24.38 7.54
C PRO A 183 -5.92 -23.10 8.35
N GLN A 184 -5.10 -23.10 9.41
CA GLN A 184 -4.89 -21.94 10.28
C GLN A 184 -3.41 -21.64 10.44
N VAL A 185 -3.05 -20.37 10.39
CA VAL A 185 -1.70 -19.86 10.63
C VAL A 185 -1.67 -19.10 11.95
N TYR A 186 -0.63 -19.31 12.73
CA TYR A 186 -0.44 -18.63 14.01
C TYR A 186 0.16 -17.26 13.82
N SER A 187 -0.51 -16.21 14.30
CA SER A 187 0.03 -14.87 14.46
C SER A 187 0.41 -14.61 15.90
N LYS A 188 1.62 -14.11 16.15
CA LYS A 188 2.10 -13.75 17.50
C LYS A 188 1.25 -12.67 18.15
N HIS A 189 0.63 -11.83 17.35
CA HIS A 189 -0.14 -10.68 17.77
C HIS A 189 -1.44 -10.59 16.98
N ASN A 190 -2.48 -10.09 17.61
CA ASN A 190 -3.78 -9.84 16.98
C ASN A 190 -4.06 -8.37 16.72
N SER A 191 -3.22 -7.46 17.22
CA SER A 191 -3.27 -6.05 16.91
C SER A 191 -1.89 -5.39 17.02
N VAL A 192 -1.74 -4.24 16.36
CA VAL A 192 -0.52 -3.43 16.41
C VAL A 192 -0.84 -1.96 16.16
N ASP A 193 -0.12 -1.10 16.85
CA ASP A 193 -0.19 0.34 16.69
C ASP A 193 0.96 0.84 15.81
N PHE A 194 0.65 1.89 15.04
CA PHE A 194 1.63 2.64 14.26
C PHE A 194 1.59 4.10 14.68
N SER A 195 2.75 4.73 14.75
CA SER A 195 2.90 6.16 14.93
C SER A 195 3.49 6.81 13.69
N ARG A 196 3.05 8.04 13.40
CA ARG A 196 3.64 8.85 12.33
C ARG A 196 5.05 9.27 12.73
N ASP A 197 6.01 9.06 11.86
CA ASP A 197 7.36 9.58 11.97
C ASP A 197 7.67 10.46 10.75
N ASP A 198 7.64 11.78 10.95
CA ASP A 198 7.89 12.77 9.88
C ASP A 198 9.34 12.76 9.41
N ARG A 199 10.28 12.31 10.25
CA ARG A 199 11.70 12.20 9.87
C ARG A 199 11.93 11.05 8.89
N GLN A 200 11.19 9.97 9.06
CA GLN A 200 11.25 8.81 8.17
C GLN A 200 10.24 8.91 7.02
N GLY A 201 9.31 9.88 7.07
CA GLY A 201 8.25 10.02 6.08
C GLY A 201 7.36 8.79 5.98
N GLN A 202 6.94 8.22 7.10
CA GLN A 202 6.11 7.02 7.14
C GLN A 202 5.42 6.81 8.50
N PHE A 203 4.48 5.87 8.52
CA PHE A 203 4.06 5.25 9.76
C PHE A 203 5.12 4.23 10.21
N VAL A 204 5.45 4.22 11.48
CA VAL A 204 6.38 3.28 12.11
C VAL A 204 5.61 2.36 13.04
N MET A 205 5.81 1.06 12.88
CA MET A 205 5.22 0.05 13.73
C MET A 205 5.78 0.14 15.15
N SER A 206 4.91 0.21 16.13
CA SER A 206 5.28 0.05 17.54
C SER A 206 5.53 -1.44 17.83
N THR A 207 6.28 -1.74 18.90
CA THR A 207 6.44 -3.13 19.31
C THR A 207 5.08 -3.73 19.66
N PRO A 208 4.61 -4.77 18.96
CA PRO A 208 3.32 -5.36 19.22
C PRO A 208 3.31 -6.01 20.63
N THR A 209 2.26 -5.75 21.39
CA THR A 209 2.09 -6.29 22.76
C THR A 209 0.81 -7.11 22.92
N ALA A 210 -0.01 -7.15 21.88
CA ALA A 210 -1.32 -7.81 21.92
C ALA A 210 -1.21 -9.34 21.92
N ASN A 211 -2.31 -10.00 22.31
CA ASN A 211 -2.40 -11.45 22.41
C ASN A 211 -2.24 -12.14 21.05
N PRO A 212 -1.77 -13.40 21.04
CA PRO A 212 -1.70 -14.17 19.80
C PRO A 212 -3.08 -14.55 19.26
N ALA A 213 -3.15 -14.84 17.97
CA ALA A 213 -4.35 -15.31 17.29
C ALA A 213 -4.06 -16.45 16.31
N TRP A 214 -5.07 -17.30 16.10
CA TRP A 214 -5.11 -18.23 14.99
C TRP A 214 -5.91 -17.63 13.84
N VAL A 215 -5.27 -17.52 12.68
CA VAL A 215 -5.83 -16.93 11.47
C VAL A 215 -6.29 -18.05 10.56
N GLN A 216 -7.59 -18.08 10.24
CA GLN A 216 -8.14 -18.99 9.23
C GLN A 216 -7.62 -18.56 7.85
N ALA A 217 -6.82 -19.42 7.21
CA ALA A 217 -6.13 -19.09 5.98
C ALA A 217 -7.02 -19.24 4.75
N CYS A 218 -6.74 -18.44 3.71
CA CYS A 218 -7.35 -18.57 2.40
C CYS A 218 -6.74 -19.78 1.67
N LYS A 219 -7.57 -20.72 1.26
CA LYS A 219 -7.16 -21.86 0.48
C LYS A 219 -7.30 -21.58 -1.01
N HIS A 220 -6.30 -21.98 -1.80
CA HIS A 220 -6.24 -21.84 -3.25
C HIS A 220 -6.35 -23.20 -3.94
N ASP A 221 -6.76 -23.20 -5.20
CA ASP A 221 -7.06 -24.44 -5.96
C ASP A 221 -5.82 -25.27 -6.33
N ASP A 222 -4.62 -24.71 -6.17
CA ASP A 222 -3.35 -25.30 -6.62
C ASP A 222 -2.54 -25.99 -5.51
N GLY A 223 -3.18 -26.38 -4.42
CA GLY A 223 -2.49 -27.03 -3.29
C GLY A 223 -1.75 -26.04 -2.42
N MET A 224 -2.24 -24.82 -2.35
CA MET A 224 -1.70 -23.76 -1.48
C MET A 224 -2.75 -23.19 -0.54
N PHE A 225 -2.29 -22.55 0.52
CA PHE A 225 -3.09 -21.62 1.33
C PHE A 225 -2.22 -20.46 1.82
N SER A 226 -2.84 -19.32 2.03
CA SER A 226 -2.15 -18.11 2.45
C SER A 226 -2.86 -17.40 3.59
N ALA A 227 -2.08 -16.71 4.41
CA ALA A 227 -2.59 -15.84 5.47
C ALA A 227 -1.67 -14.64 5.68
N ILE A 228 -2.27 -13.50 6.01
CA ILE A 228 -1.59 -12.31 6.50
C ILE A 228 -1.45 -12.44 8.01
N VAL A 229 -0.27 -12.14 8.52
CA VAL A 229 0.03 -12.13 9.95
C VAL A 229 0.78 -10.85 10.33
N ILE A 230 0.65 -10.43 11.59
CA ILE A 230 1.44 -9.30 12.10
C ILE A 230 2.91 -9.73 12.22
N PRO A 231 3.86 -8.90 11.76
CA PRO A 231 5.29 -9.13 11.92
C PRO A 231 5.69 -9.53 13.36
N GLY A 232 6.68 -10.40 13.49
CA GLY A 232 7.13 -10.87 14.80
C GLY A 232 8.08 -12.05 14.73
N SER A 233 8.69 -12.37 15.87
CA SER A 233 9.71 -13.43 15.98
C SER A 233 9.10 -14.75 16.40
N TYR A 234 9.35 -15.79 15.62
CA TYR A 234 8.90 -17.17 15.84
C TYR A 234 10.08 -18.04 16.19
N LYS A 235 9.92 -18.91 17.19
CA LYS A 235 11.00 -19.79 17.66
C LYS A 235 10.85 -21.20 17.12
N THR A 236 11.98 -21.85 16.95
CA THR A 236 12.02 -23.30 16.67
C THR A 236 11.16 -24.09 17.67
N GLY A 237 10.32 -24.97 17.14
CA GLY A 237 9.44 -25.83 17.95
C GLY A 237 8.08 -25.23 18.29
N GLU A 238 7.84 -23.93 18.05
CA GLU A 238 6.50 -23.34 18.20
C GLU A 238 5.53 -23.92 17.19
N ILE A 239 4.29 -24.21 17.62
CA ILE A 239 3.22 -24.62 16.70
C ILE A 239 2.84 -23.41 15.85
N PHE A 240 2.98 -23.55 14.53
CA PHE A 240 2.79 -22.48 13.58
C PHE A 240 1.57 -22.69 12.68
N LEU A 241 1.27 -23.94 12.36
CA LEU A 241 0.11 -24.31 11.54
C LEU A 241 -0.79 -25.28 12.27
N LYS A 242 -2.10 -25.17 12.05
CA LYS A 242 -3.13 -26.16 12.36
C LYS A 242 -3.95 -26.42 11.13
N PHE A 243 -4.37 -27.66 10.93
CA PHE A 243 -5.22 -28.05 9.81
C PHE A 243 -5.86 -29.42 10.06
N LYS A 244 -6.82 -29.77 9.23
CA LYS A 244 -7.47 -31.09 9.25
C LYS A 244 -7.19 -31.86 7.97
N ILE A 245 -7.16 -33.17 8.07
CA ILE A 245 -7.22 -34.11 6.96
C ILE A 245 -8.28 -35.15 7.33
N GLY A 246 -9.41 -35.12 6.61
CA GLY A 246 -10.63 -35.82 7.05
C GLY A 246 -11.04 -35.29 8.43
N ASP A 247 -11.30 -36.21 9.38
CA ASP A 247 -11.70 -35.87 10.77
C ASP A 247 -10.51 -35.69 11.73
N LYS A 248 -9.27 -35.80 11.25
CA LYS A 248 -8.09 -35.77 12.11
C LYS A 248 -7.45 -34.36 12.11
N ASN A 249 -7.09 -33.91 13.32
CA ASN A 249 -6.37 -32.66 13.53
C ASN A 249 -4.87 -32.88 13.44
N PHE A 250 -4.20 -31.99 12.72
CA PHE A 250 -2.75 -31.95 12.56
C PHE A 250 -2.20 -30.57 12.94
N HIS A 251 -0.92 -30.53 13.24
CA HIS A 251 -0.18 -29.29 13.44
C HIS A 251 1.24 -29.41 12.88
N ALA A 252 1.80 -28.29 12.46
CA ALA A 252 3.20 -28.18 12.08
C ALA A 252 3.91 -27.14 12.93
N LYS A 253 5.20 -27.40 13.20
CA LYS A 253 6.05 -26.53 14.04
C LYS A 253 7.10 -25.84 13.21
N MET A 254 7.46 -24.61 13.61
CA MET A 254 8.62 -23.91 13.08
C MET A 254 9.89 -24.75 13.26
N ARG A 255 10.71 -24.84 12.22
CA ARG A 255 11.97 -25.59 12.24
C ARG A 255 13.19 -24.74 12.57
N SER A 256 13.09 -23.45 12.31
CA SER A 256 14.13 -22.46 12.62
C SER A 256 13.51 -21.25 13.28
N ASN A 257 14.33 -20.50 14.01
CA ASN A 257 13.94 -19.16 14.42
C ASN A 257 13.76 -18.29 13.17
N THR A 258 12.63 -17.66 13.06
CA THR A 258 12.31 -16.82 11.90
C THR A 258 11.69 -15.52 12.40
N GLU A 259 12.19 -14.40 11.89
CA GLU A 259 11.60 -13.10 12.14
C GLU A 259 10.79 -12.68 10.91
N PHE A 260 9.49 -12.56 11.08
CA PHE A 260 8.61 -12.04 10.05
C PHE A 260 8.68 -10.51 10.05
N GLN A 261 8.95 -9.94 8.90
CA GLN A 261 9.15 -8.51 8.68
C GLN A 261 7.98 -7.91 7.88
N GLU A 262 7.75 -6.61 8.06
CA GLU A 262 6.80 -5.86 7.24
C GLU A 262 7.13 -6.00 5.76
N GLY A 263 6.08 -6.19 4.95
CA GLY A 263 6.22 -6.24 3.51
C GLY A 263 6.95 -7.45 2.95
N HIS A 264 7.04 -8.55 3.70
CA HIS A 264 7.69 -9.77 3.23
C HIS A 264 6.72 -10.93 3.07
N ARG A 265 6.98 -11.77 2.05
CA ARG A 265 6.33 -13.08 1.85
C ARG A 265 7.25 -14.17 2.36
N TYR A 266 6.68 -15.08 3.14
CA TYR A 266 7.35 -16.28 3.64
C TYR A 266 6.68 -17.50 3.06
N THR A 267 7.38 -18.23 2.21
CA THR A 267 6.82 -19.43 1.58
C THR A 267 7.38 -20.68 2.26
N TYR A 268 6.49 -21.58 2.63
CA TYR A 268 6.81 -22.84 3.26
C TYR A 268 6.26 -24.00 2.46
N LYS A 269 7.01 -25.09 2.42
CA LYS A 269 6.53 -26.39 1.93
C LYS A 269 6.06 -27.22 3.13
N LEU A 270 4.85 -27.75 3.04
CA LEU A 270 4.25 -28.63 4.02
C LEU A 270 4.08 -30.04 3.42
N ASP A 271 4.92 -30.99 3.83
CA ASP A 271 4.79 -32.39 3.46
C ASP A 271 4.07 -33.14 4.58
N VAL A 272 2.94 -33.75 4.26
CA VAL A 272 2.17 -34.56 5.20
C VAL A 272 2.19 -36.01 4.75
N GLY A 273 2.89 -36.84 5.52
CA GLY A 273 2.93 -38.30 5.36
C GLY A 273 2.12 -38.99 6.44
N LYS A 274 2.06 -40.35 6.39
CA LYS A 274 1.27 -41.17 7.32
C LYS A 274 1.57 -40.90 8.80
N ASP A 275 2.87 -40.72 9.13
CA ASP A 275 3.34 -40.57 10.49
C ASP A 275 4.15 -39.30 10.75
N LYS A 276 4.27 -38.40 9.76
CA LYS A 276 5.11 -37.21 9.86
C LYS A 276 4.51 -36.02 9.15
N VAL A 277 4.50 -34.89 9.87
CA VAL A 277 4.24 -33.57 9.28
C VAL A 277 5.56 -32.79 9.27
N LYS A 278 5.97 -32.34 8.11
CA LYS A 278 7.21 -31.57 7.93
C LYS A 278 6.91 -30.22 7.29
N LEU A 279 7.32 -29.16 7.97
CA LEU A 279 7.29 -27.79 7.45
C LEU A 279 8.71 -27.35 7.12
N THR A 280 8.94 -26.86 5.90
CA THR A 280 10.26 -26.34 5.45
C THR A 280 10.04 -24.97 4.83
N GLN A 281 10.81 -23.99 5.26
CA GLN A 281 10.82 -22.69 4.60
C GLN A 281 11.59 -22.82 3.28
N ILE A 282 11.01 -22.36 2.18
CA ILE A 282 11.61 -22.45 0.85
C ILE A 282 11.98 -21.09 0.26
N SER A 283 11.30 -20.02 0.65
CA SER A 283 11.70 -18.67 0.24
C SER A 283 11.31 -17.61 1.26
N VAL A 284 11.99 -16.47 1.18
CA VAL A 284 11.63 -15.20 1.82
C VAL A 284 11.75 -14.13 0.75
N ASP A 285 10.62 -13.56 0.35
CA ASP A 285 10.56 -12.57 -0.71
C ASP A 285 10.15 -11.21 -0.14
N ASP A 286 10.82 -10.15 -0.61
CA ASP A 286 10.44 -8.78 -0.28
C ASP A 286 9.18 -8.39 -1.08
N LEU A 287 8.12 -8.00 -0.39
CA LEU A 287 6.87 -7.50 -1.00
C LEU A 287 7.03 -6.12 -1.67
N LYS A 288 8.22 -5.59 -1.79
CA LYS A 288 8.49 -4.39 -2.62
C LYS A 288 8.12 -4.59 -4.08
N GLY A 289 7.64 -5.72 -4.38
CA GLY A 289 7.12 -6.24 -5.61
C GLY A 289 7.58 -7.68 -5.72
N TRP A 290 6.63 -8.55 -5.82
CA TRP A 290 6.81 -9.96 -6.04
C TRP A 290 7.63 -10.23 -7.32
N ASP A 291 8.94 -10.13 -7.29
CA ASP A 291 9.77 -10.75 -8.31
C ASP A 291 9.93 -12.22 -7.93
N SER A 292 9.08 -13.04 -8.53
CA SER A 292 9.08 -14.50 -8.47
C SER A 292 10.19 -15.09 -9.34
N ASN A 293 11.44 -14.65 -9.17
CA ASN A 293 12.56 -15.18 -9.94
C ASN A 293 13.73 -15.59 -9.04
N ASN A 294 13.47 -16.40 -8.02
CA ASN A 294 14.51 -17.21 -7.40
C ASN A 294 13.93 -18.59 -7.07
N GLU A 295 13.62 -19.35 -8.11
CA GLU A 295 13.68 -20.80 -8.02
C GLU A 295 15.17 -21.18 -7.94
N GLU A 296 15.75 -21.15 -6.76
CA GLU A 296 16.95 -21.92 -6.51
C GLU A 296 16.53 -23.38 -6.43
N ASP A 297 16.76 -24.11 -7.51
CA ASP A 297 16.77 -25.56 -7.54
C ASP A 297 17.66 -26.09 -6.41
N LEU A 298 17.02 -26.56 -5.35
CA LEU A 298 17.71 -27.34 -4.33
C LEU A 298 18.03 -28.72 -4.93
N LYS A 299 19.25 -28.85 -5.46
CA LYS A 299 19.88 -30.15 -5.75
C LYS A 299 20.11 -30.96 -4.47
#